data_e98ae3f3d4b1f2cdc6e1dfd683ef6ba6
#
_entry.id   e98ae3f3d4b1f2cdc6e1dfd683ef6ba6
#
_cell.length_a   1.000
_cell.length_b   1.000
_cell.length_c   1.000
_cell.angle_alpha   90.00
_cell.angle_beta   90.00
_cell.angle_gamma   90.00
#
_symmetry.space_group_name_H-M   'P 1'
#
loop_
_entity.id
_entity.type
_entity.pdbx_description
1 polymer ?
#
loop_
_entity_poly.entity_id
_entity_poly.type
_entity_poly.pdbx_seq_one_letter_code
_entity_poly.pdbx_strand_id
1 'polypeptide(L)'
;MAKIWVEAYGCSASFADSEMISGLISNGGHTLAENESESDLNLIVTCSVKDATATRMVHRIKESQSKPLVVAGCLPKAERQTVEKFAQNASLMGPNSIGKTLQVIETTLGGSKIVALEDTDLSKVGLPKVRLNPAVGIVEISSGCMSECTFCQTKLSKGDLKSYRLGDIVRQVKRELADGCKEIWLSSTDNGCYGLDIGTDLPSLINQVSQIPEKFKVRVGMMNPMFMPRIRNNLLKSFENDKVFRFLHVPVQSGSNNVLNHMKRGHTVETFRNVVRKFRAKFDSF
;
A
#
# COMPACT_ATOMS: atom_id res chain seq x y z
N MET A 1 -22.33 18.22 -6.34
CA MET A 1 -21.89 17.77 -5.00
C MET A 1 -22.63 16.49 -4.70
N ALA A 2 -21.92 15.38 -4.44
CA ALA A 2 -22.51 14.07 -4.19
C ALA A 2 -21.91 13.45 -2.91
N LYS A 3 -22.63 12.54 -2.27
CA LYS A 3 -22.19 11.76 -1.12
C LYS A 3 -21.56 10.45 -1.60
N ILE A 4 -20.31 10.19 -1.24
CA ILE A 4 -19.55 9.01 -1.68
C ILE A 4 -19.26 8.11 -0.48
N TRP A 5 -19.72 6.85 -0.54
CA TRP A 5 -19.32 5.83 0.42
C TRP A 5 -18.01 5.19 0.00
N VAL A 6 -17.00 5.20 0.88
CA VAL A 6 -15.69 4.59 0.62
C VAL A 6 -15.48 3.43 1.58
N GLU A 7 -15.33 2.24 1.05
CA GLU A 7 -15.05 1.02 1.80
C GLU A 7 -13.71 0.43 1.37
N ALA A 8 -12.85 0.04 2.30
CA ALA A 8 -11.50 -0.43 2.00
C ALA A 8 -11.20 -1.81 2.57
N TYR A 9 -10.53 -2.62 1.77
CA TYR A 9 -10.08 -3.95 2.12
C TYR A 9 -8.60 -4.12 1.82
N GLY A 10 -7.90 -4.90 2.64
CA GLY A 10 -6.58 -5.40 2.29
C GLY A 10 -5.44 -5.02 3.21
N CYS A 11 -4.32 -4.61 2.64
CA CYS A 11 -3.08 -4.28 3.34
C CYS A 11 -2.97 -2.78 3.67
N SER A 12 -1.91 -2.40 4.41
CA SER A 12 -1.65 -0.99 4.73
C SER A 12 -1.59 -0.08 3.49
N ALA A 13 -1.07 -0.57 2.36
CA ALA A 13 -1.05 0.21 1.13
C ALA A 13 -2.47 0.45 0.56
N SER A 14 -3.38 -0.55 0.64
CA SER A 14 -4.78 -0.36 0.24
C SER A 14 -5.50 0.64 1.13
N PHE A 15 -5.23 0.64 2.43
CA PHE A 15 -5.75 1.65 3.35
C PHE A 15 -5.18 3.03 3.07
N ALA A 16 -3.88 3.15 2.78
CA ALA A 16 -3.29 4.42 2.35
C ALA A 16 -3.94 4.95 1.06
N ASP A 17 -4.18 4.07 0.09
CA ASP A 17 -4.88 4.41 -1.15
C ASP A 17 -6.30 4.91 -0.86
N SER A 18 -7.04 4.27 0.05
CA SER A 18 -8.39 4.70 0.41
C SER A 18 -8.41 6.05 1.14
N GLU A 19 -7.44 6.32 2.03
CA GLU A 19 -7.28 7.62 2.69
C GLU A 19 -7.01 8.75 1.68
N MET A 20 -6.17 8.50 0.67
CA MET A 20 -5.88 9.45 -0.41
C MET A 20 -7.09 9.67 -1.32
N ILE A 21 -7.80 8.61 -1.70
CA ILE A 21 -9.06 8.67 -2.47
C ILE A 21 -10.07 9.53 -1.71
N SER A 22 -10.26 9.28 -0.42
CA SER A 22 -11.16 10.05 0.45
C SER A 22 -10.77 11.53 0.53
N GLY A 23 -9.46 11.81 0.61
CA GLY A 23 -8.95 13.17 0.59
C GLY A 23 -9.20 13.89 -0.74
N LEU A 24 -9.01 13.20 -1.86
CA LEU A 24 -9.31 13.75 -3.20
C LEU A 24 -10.79 14.00 -3.38
N ILE A 25 -11.67 13.11 -2.89
CA ILE A 25 -13.13 13.28 -2.90
C ILE A 25 -13.51 14.57 -2.18
N SER A 26 -13.03 14.74 -0.94
CA SER A 26 -13.33 15.91 -0.12
C SER A 26 -12.82 17.22 -0.74
N ASN A 27 -11.59 17.22 -1.29
CA ASN A 27 -11.01 18.38 -1.96
C ASN A 27 -11.70 18.70 -3.30
N GLY A 28 -12.32 17.71 -3.93
CA GLY A 28 -13.08 17.86 -5.17
C GLY A 28 -14.52 18.37 -4.98
N GLY A 29 -14.90 18.72 -3.76
CA GLY A 29 -16.22 19.28 -3.46
C GLY A 29 -17.33 18.24 -3.29
N HIS A 30 -16.98 16.95 -3.16
CA HIS A 30 -17.90 15.91 -2.73
C HIS A 30 -17.79 15.67 -1.23
N THR A 31 -18.77 14.97 -0.63
CA THR A 31 -18.76 14.61 0.78
C THR A 31 -18.62 13.09 0.95
N LEU A 32 -17.93 12.67 2.01
CA LEU A 32 -17.90 11.26 2.39
C LEU A 32 -19.20 10.92 3.11
N ALA A 33 -19.86 9.83 2.70
CA ALA A 33 -21.02 9.30 3.38
C ALA A 33 -20.61 8.56 4.64
N GLU A 34 -21.38 8.68 5.73
CA GLU A 34 -21.13 7.95 6.98
C GLU A 34 -21.53 6.48 6.85
N ASN A 35 -22.50 6.19 5.99
CA ASN A 35 -22.97 4.84 5.70
C ASN A 35 -23.39 4.69 4.24
N GLU A 36 -23.43 3.47 3.75
CA GLU A 36 -23.76 3.15 2.36
C GLU A 36 -25.16 3.59 1.94
N SER A 37 -26.14 3.54 2.86
CA SER A 37 -27.52 3.87 2.54
C SER A 37 -27.70 5.32 2.10
N GLU A 38 -26.86 6.22 2.60
CA GLU A 38 -26.89 7.67 2.32
C GLU A 38 -26.07 8.09 1.11
N SER A 39 -25.31 7.19 0.51
CA SER A 39 -24.42 7.51 -0.60
C SER A 39 -25.18 7.65 -1.92
N ASP A 40 -24.65 8.48 -2.80
CA ASP A 40 -25.04 8.58 -4.20
C ASP A 40 -24.18 7.63 -5.08
N LEU A 41 -22.98 7.25 -4.60
CA LEU A 41 -22.04 6.35 -5.26
C LEU A 41 -21.27 5.56 -4.22
N ASN A 42 -21.06 4.26 -4.50
CA ASN A 42 -20.19 3.38 -3.71
C ASN A 42 -18.82 3.24 -4.37
N LEU A 43 -17.74 3.38 -3.56
CA LEU A 43 -16.36 3.14 -3.98
C LEU A 43 -15.72 2.10 -3.08
N ILE A 44 -15.34 0.96 -3.67
CA ILE A 44 -14.72 -0.16 -2.94
C ILE A 44 -13.24 -0.27 -3.33
N VAL A 45 -12.35 -0.02 -2.36
CA VAL A 45 -10.90 -0.20 -2.53
C VAL A 45 -10.55 -1.64 -2.21
N THR A 46 -9.98 -2.35 -3.18
CA THR A 46 -9.78 -3.80 -3.16
C THR A 46 -8.32 -4.21 -3.04
N CYS A 47 -8.11 -5.44 -2.59
CA CYS A 47 -6.81 -6.10 -2.50
C CYS A 47 -6.83 -7.43 -3.30
N SER A 48 -5.68 -7.87 -3.77
CA SER A 48 -5.54 -9.14 -4.53
C SER A 48 -4.73 -10.21 -3.78
N VAL A 49 -4.47 -10.05 -2.48
CA VAL A 49 -3.42 -10.84 -1.79
C VAL A 49 -3.95 -11.99 -0.92
N LYS A 50 -5.23 -12.00 -0.51
CA LYS A 50 -5.75 -12.99 0.44
C LYS A 50 -7.08 -13.58 -0.03
N ASP A 51 -7.16 -14.89 -0.20
CA ASP A 51 -8.35 -15.60 -0.67
C ASP A 51 -9.61 -15.33 0.16
N ALA A 52 -9.51 -15.39 1.50
CA ALA A 52 -10.63 -15.06 2.37
C ALA A 52 -11.10 -13.59 2.24
N THR A 53 -10.16 -12.67 2.04
CA THR A 53 -10.46 -11.26 1.78
C THR A 53 -11.03 -11.08 0.38
N ALA A 54 -10.52 -11.80 -0.62
CA ALA A 54 -11.02 -11.77 -1.99
C ALA A 54 -12.47 -12.20 -2.08
N THR A 55 -12.84 -13.30 -1.41
CA THR A 55 -14.23 -13.79 -1.35
C THR A 55 -15.17 -12.74 -0.74
N ARG A 56 -14.80 -12.12 0.37
CA ARG A 56 -15.57 -11.03 0.99
C ARG A 56 -15.72 -9.83 0.07
N MET A 57 -14.64 -9.42 -0.59
CA MET A 57 -14.67 -8.29 -1.53
C MET A 57 -15.58 -8.57 -2.73
N VAL A 58 -15.50 -9.76 -3.31
CA VAL A 58 -16.39 -10.17 -4.42
C VAL A 58 -17.85 -10.14 -3.98
N HIS A 59 -18.15 -10.61 -2.77
CA HIS A 59 -19.49 -10.55 -2.20
C HIS A 59 -19.97 -9.09 -2.07
N ARG A 60 -19.14 -8.24 -1.46
CA ARG A 60 -19.45 -6.81 -1.31
C ARG A 60 -19.64 -6.08 -2.65
N ILE A 61 -18.80 -6.35 -3.63
CA ILE A 61 -18.95 -5.79 -4.97
C ILE A 61 -20.31 -6.17 -5.57
N LYS A 62 -20.77 -7.41 -5.37
CA LYS A 62 -22.07 -7.86 -5.87
C LYS A 62 -23.23 -7.17 -5.17
N GLU A 63 -23.16 -6.97 -3.85
CA GLU A 63 -24.19 -6.32 -3.05
C GLU A 63 -24.30 -4.82 -3.33
N SER A 64 -23.17 -4.17 -3.63
CA SER A 64 -23.09 -2.69 -3.78
C SER A 64 -23.54 -2.18 -5.15
N GLN A 65 -24.08 -3.03 -6.03
CA GLN A 65 -24.50 -2.66 -7.39
C GLN A 65 -25.86 -1.98 -7.50
N SER A 66 -26.58 -1.82 -6.39
CA SER A 66 -27.84 -1.06 -6.36
C SER A 66 -27.65 0.44 -6.63
N LYS A 67 -26.43 0.92 -6.55
CA LYS A 67 -25.99 2.30 -6.79
C LYS A 67 -24.84 2.35 -7.80
N PRO A 68 -24.53 3.52 -8.39
CA PRO A 68 -23.30 3.70 -9.14
C PRO A 68 -22.09 3.19 -8.36
N LEU A 69 -21.24 2.36 -8.98
CA LEU A 69 -20.16 1.64 -8.31
C LEU A 69 -18.81 1.90 -8.98
N VAL A 70 -17.81 2.21 -8.15
CA VAL A 70 -16.40 2.22 -8.52
C VAL A 70 -15.68 1.10 -7.78
N VAL A 71 -15.01 0.20 -8.51
CA VAL A 71 -14.10 -0.80 -7.94
C VAL A 71 -12.66 -0.32 -8.15
N ALA A 72 -11.99 0.01 -7.05
CA ALA A 72 -10.65 0.56 -7.05
C ALA A 72 -9.61 -0.42 -6.48
N GLY A 73 -8.32 -0.13 -6.66
CA GLY A 73 -7.20 -0.86 -6.04
C GLY A 73 -6.63 -1.98 -6.89
N CYS A 74 -6.10 -3.03 -6.23
CA CYS A 74 -5.32 -4.07 -6.90
C CYS A 74 -6.16 -5.04 -7.74
N LEU A 75 -7.33 -5.43 -7.26
CA LEU A 75 -8.14 -6.46 -7.91
C LEU A 75 -8.56 -6.10 -9.34
N PRO A 76 -9.09 -4.89 -9.64
CA PRO A 76 -9.52 -4.58 -11.01
C PRO A 76 -8.35 -4.53 -12.01
N LYS A 77 -7.12 -4.31 -11.56
CA LYS A 77 -5.94 -4.34 -12.45
C LYS A 77 -5.36 -5.74 -12.61
N ALA A 78 -5.30 -6.55 -11.54
CA ALA A 78 -4.78 -7.91 -11.60
C ALA A 78 -5.76 -8.89 -12.26
N GLU A 79 -7.05 -8.73 -12.01
CA GLU A 79 -8.10 -9.68 -12.41
C GLU A 79 -9.31 -8.95 -13.03
N ARG A 80 -9.07 -8.08 -13.99
CA ARG A 80 -10.10 -7.26 -14.64
C ARG A 80 -11.32 -8.07 -15.07
N GLN A 81 -11.11 -9.17 -15.80
CA GLN A 81 -12.19 -10.00 -16.30
C GLN A 81 -13.06 -10.58 -15.20
N THR A 82 -12.44 -10.94 -14.05
CA THR A 82 -13.16 -11.42 -12.88
C THR A 82 -14.09 -10.34 -12.33
N VAL A 83 -13.61 -9.10 -12.19
CA VAL A 83 -14.44 -7.99 -11.70
C VAL A 83 -15.57 -7.66 -12.69
N GLU A 84 -15.26 -7.57 -13.98
CA GLU A 84 -16.27 -7.28 -15.01
C GLU A 84 -17.36 -8.36 -15.12
N LYS A 85 -17.03 -9.61 -14.80
CA LYS A 85 -18.04 -10.70 -14.73
C LYS A 85 -19.05 -10.50 -13.59
N PHE A 86 -18.62 -9.90 -12.49
CA PHE A 86 -19.48 -9.72 -11.29
C PHE A 86 -20.16 -8.35 -11.25
N ALA A 87 -19.55 -7.33 -11.85
CA ALA A 87 -19.99 -5.94 -11.83
C ALA A 87 -19.76 -5.26 -13.18
N GLN A 88 -20.55 -5.64 -14.17
CA GLN A 88 -20.39 -5.21 -15.58
C GLN A 88 -20.46 -3.68 -15.74
N ASN A 89 -21.30 -3.02 -14.95
CA ASN A 89 -21.52 -1.58 -15.02
C ASN A 89 -20.60 -0.76 -14.09
N ALA A 90 -19.78 -1.42 -13.27
CA ALA A 90 -18.87 -0.70 -12.38
C ALA A 90 -17.73 -0.04 -13.17
N SER A 91 -17.38 1.17 -12.77
CA SER A 91 -16.13 1.81 -13.19
C SER A 91 -14.96 1.17 -12.46
N LEU A 92 -13.80 1.10 -13.12
CA LEU A 92 -12.60 0.44 -12.60
C LEU A 92 -11.46 1.44 -12.46
N MET A 93 -10.77 1.43 -11.31
CA MET A 93 -9.62 2.29 -11.06
C MET A 93 -8.45 1.50 -10.47
N GLY A 94 -7.29 1.56 -11.12
CA GLY A 94 -6.07 0.88 -10.68
C GLY A 94 -5.38 1.58 -9.51
N PRO A 95 -4.48 0.88 -8.78
CA PRO A 95 -3.78 1.45 -7.63
C PRO A 95 -2.81 2.58 -8.01
N ASN A 96 -2.37 2.64 -9.26
CA ASN A 96 -1.48 3.69 -9.78
C ASN A 96 -2.25 4.80 -10.54
N SER A 97 -3.58 4.74 -10.57
CA SER A 97 -4.45 5.72 -11.23
C SER A 97 -5.25 6.58 -10.25
N ILE A 98 -4.87 6.63 -8.98
CA ILE A 98 -5.59 7.36 -7.90
C ILE A 98 -5.80 8.83 -8.26
N GLY A 99 -4.88 9.47 -8.98
CA GLY A 99 -5.04 10.85 -9.44
C GLY A 99 -6.28 11.11 -10.30
N LYS A 100 -6.88 10.06 -10.87
CA LYS A 100 -8.11 10.13 -11.66
C LYS A 100 -9.39 9.96 -10.84
N THR A 101 -9.30 9.94 -9.51
CA THR A 101 -10.43 9.69 -8.60
C THR A 101 -11.65 10.54 -8.96
N LEU A 102 -11.49 11.85 -9.10
CA LEU A 102 -12.63 12.76 -9.40
C LEU A 102 -13.22 12.48 -10.78
N GLN A 103 -12.36 12.32 -11.81
CA GLN A 103 -12.82 11.98 -13.16
C GLN A 103 -13.63 10.66 -13.15
N VAL A 104 -13.15 9.64 -12.43
CA VAL A 104 -13.84 8.33 -12.35
C VAL A 104 -15.19 8.49 -11.65
N ILE A 105 -15.25 9.23 -10.54
CA ILE A 105 -16.48 9.47 -9.79
C ILE A 105 -17.49 10.24 -10.63
N GLU A 106 -17.10 11.36 -11.22
CA GLU A 106 -18.00 12.22 -12.02
C GLU A 106 -18.54 11.49 -13.24
N THR A 107 -17.70 10.74 -13.95
CA THR A 107 -18.13 9.90 -15.09
C THR A 107 -19.13 8.83 -14.64
N THR A 108 -18.89 8.21 -13.49
CA THR A 108 -19.77 7.15 -12.96
C THR A 108 -21.11 7.72 -12.49
N LEU A 109 -21.11 8.86 -11.83
CA LEU A 109 -22.33 9.58 -11.43
C LEU A 109 -23.15 10.05 -12.64
N GLY A 110 -22.48 10.39 -13.75
CA GLY A 110 -23.12 10.69 -15.04
C GLY A 110 -23.70 9.46 -15.76
N GLY A 111 -23.68 8.29 -15.16
CA GLY A 111 -24.24 7.05 -15.73
C GLY A 111 -23.34 6.35 -16.76
N SER A 112 -22.08 6.77 -16.88
CA SER A 112 -21.12 6.18 -17.82
C SER A 112 -20.05 5.36 -17.09
N LYS A 113 -19.62 4.24 -17.69
CA LYS A 113 -18.51 3.41 -17.19
C LYS A 113 -17.18 3.94 -17.69
N ILE A 114 -16.19 4.01 -16.82
CA ILE A 114 -14.80 4.32 -17.16
C ILE A 114 -13.86 3.24 -16.62
N VAL A 115 -12.79 2.93 -17.36
CA VAL A 115 -11.74 1.98 -16.99
C VAL A 115 -10.41 2.72 -16.94
N ALA A 116 -9.96 3.08 -15.73
CA ALA A 116 -8.74 3.81 -15.44
C ALA A 116 -7.72 2.85 -14.76
N LEU A 117 -7.08 1.96 -15.55
CA LEU A 117 -6.16 0.92 -15.07
C LEU A 117 -4.71 1.16 -15.49
N GLU A 118 -4.45 2.20 -16.25
CA GLU A 118 -3.10 2.60 -16.68
C GLU A 118 -2.25 3.10 -15.51
N ASP A 119 -0.94 2.92 -15.62
CA ASP A 119 -0.01 3.50 -14.69
C ASP A 119 0.20 4.99 -15.00
N THR A 120 0.12 5.83 -13.99
CA THR A 120 0.38 7.27 -14.11
C THR A 120 1.69 7.63 -13.42
N ASP A 121 2.30 8.74 -13.87
CA ASP A 121 3.52 9.27 -13.23
C ASP A 121 3.26 10.07 -11.97
N LEU A 122 2.02 10.13 -11.53
CA LEU A 122 1.64 10.88 -10.33
C LEU A 122 2.31 10.29 -9.10
N SER A 123 3.05 11.13 -8.38
CA SER A 123 3.52 10.77 -7.04
C SER A 123 2.33 10.77 -6.07
N LYS A 124 2.17 9.69 -5.32
CA LYS A 124 1.16 9.63 -4.25
C LYS A 124 1.58 10.41 -3.01
N VAL A 125 2.87 10.72 -2.87
CA VAL A 125 3.40 11.53 -1.77
C VAL A 125 2.90 12.96 -1.91
N GLY A 126 2.26 13.45 -0.86
CA GLY A 126 1.70 14.81 -0.83
C GLY A 126 0.24 14.92 -1.25
N LEU A 127 -0.42 13.83 -1.68
CA LEU A 127 -1.85 13.83 -1.89
C LEU A 127 -2.62 14.11 -0.59
N PRO A 128 -3.78 14.76 -0.65
CA PRO A 128 -4.65 14.96 0.50
C PRO A 128 -5.14 13.62 1.03
N LYS A 129 -5.41 13.56 2.34
CA LYS A 129 -5.89 12.34 3.00
C LYS A 129 -7.03 12.63 3.96
N VAL A 130 -7.97 11.71 4.05
CA VAL A 130 -8.88 11.56 5.19
C VAL A 130 -8.53 10.24 5.86
N ARG A 131 -8.01 10.30 7.09
CA ARG A 131 -7.47 9.12 7.76
C ARG A 131 -8.56 8.27 8.38
N LEU A 132 -8.39 6.94 8.28
CA LEU A 132 -9.24 5.96 8.97
C LEU A 132 -8.89 5.87 10.45
N ASN A 133 -7.60 6.04 10.78
CA ASN A 133 -7.12 6.10 12.16
C ASN A 133 -6.32 7.40 12.37
N PRO A 134 -6.81 8.36 13.17
CA PRO A 134 -6.15 9.64 13.35
C PRO A 134 -4.77 9.55 14.02
N ALA A 135 -4.47 8.47 14.74
CA ALA A 135 -3.19 8.27 15.41
C ALA A 135 -2.11 7.68 14.48
N VAL A 136 -2.49 7.13 13.32
CA VAL A 136 -1.59 6.40 12.41
C VAL A 136 -1.47 7.11 11.07
N GLY A 137 -0.26 7.50 10.69
CA GLY A 137 0.07 7.99 9.36
C GLY A 137 0.65 6.86 8.50
N ILE A 138 -0.09 6.38 7.51
CA ILE A 138 0.43 5.39 6.55
C ILE A 138 1.10 6.14 5.40
N VAL A 139 2.42 6.00 5.28
CA VAL A 139 3.24 6.66 4.26
C VAL A 139 3.74 5.63 3.26
N GLU A 140 3.22 5.65 2.05
CA GLU A 140 3.72 4.82 0.95
C GLU A 140 5.08 5.36 0.49
N ILE A 141 6.13 4.52 0.53
CA ILE A 141 7.50 4.91 0.20
C ILE A 141 7.89 4.53 -1.23
N SER A 142 7.20 3.56 -1.80
CA SER A 142 7.34 3.14 -3.19
C SER A 142 6.11 2.37 -3.64
N SER A 143 5.86 2.35 -4.94
CA SER A 143 4.92 1.44 -5.60
C SER A 143 5.67 0.37 -6.39
N GLY A 144 5.04 -0.77 -6.65
CA GLY A 144 5.67 -1.86 -7.40
C GLY A 144 6.80 -2.58 -6.67
N CYS A 145 7.51 -3.47 -7.37
CA CYS A 145 8.59 -4.28 -6.79
C CYS A 145 9.57 -4.74 -7.87
N MET A 146 10.84 -4.95 -7.50
CA MET A 146 11.86 -5.53 -8.38
C MET A 146 11.82 -7.06 -8.44
N SER A 147 11.06 -7.73 -7.56
CA SER A 147 10.98 -9.19 -7.56
C SER A 147 10.07 -9.71 -8.68
N GLU A 148 10.35 -10.94 -9.13
CA GLU A 148 9.60 -11.65 -10.17
C GLU A 148 8.90 -12.90 -9.60
N CYS A 149 8.37 -12.82 -8.38
CA CYS A 149 7.72 -13.97 -7.73
C CYS A 149 6.56 -14.48 -8.56
N THR A 150 6.55 -15.78 -8.88
CA THR A 150 5.60 -16.41 -9.81
C THR A 150 4.14 -16.36 -9.40
N PHE A 151 3.87 -16.13 -8.11
CA PHE A 151 2.53 -16.08 -7.50
C PHE A 151 2.04 -14.67 -7.19
N CYS A 152 2.80 -13.63 -7.55
CA CYS A 152 2.58 -12.29 -7.02
C CYS A 152 1.53 -11.48 -7.78
N GLN A 153 0.30 -11.48 -7.32
CA GLN A 153 -0.78 -10.63 -7.84
C GLN A 153 -0.49 -9.12 -7.69
N THR A 154 0.27 -8.75 -6.65
CA THR A 154 0.64 -7.34 -6.42
C THR A 154 1.59 -6.82 -7.51
N LYS A 155 2.49 -7.66 -8.03
CA LYS A 155 3.35 -7.30 -9.18
C LYS A 155 2.52 -7.01 -10.44
N LEU A 156 1.47 -7.79 -10.69
CA LEU A 156 0.54 -7.56 -11.82
C LEU A 156 -0.21 -6.24 -11.66
N SER A 157 -0.53 -5.86 -10.43
CA SER A 157 -1.32 -4.64 -10.14
C SER A 157 -0.48 -3.37 -10.06
N LYS A 158 0.70 -3.42 -9.42
CA LYS A 158 1.51 -2.23 -9.10
C LYS A 158 2.75 -2.09 -9.99
N GLY A 159 3.10 -3.12 -10.78
CA GLY A 159 4.18 -3.09 -11.77
C GLY A 159 5.59 -3.11 -11.19
N ASP A 160 6.52 -2.48 -11.88
CA ASP A 160 7.92 -2.36 -11.49
C ASP A 160 8.11 -1.35 -10.35
N LEU A 161 9.25 -1.45 -9.67
CA LEU A 161 9.59 -0.56 -8.57
C LEU A 161 9.64 0.89 -9.05
N LYS A 162 8.92 1.74 -8.32
CA LYS A 162 8.96 3.19 -8.43
C LYS A 162 9.06 3.78 -7.03
N SER A 163 10.27 4.08 -6.60
CA SER A 163 10.53 4.67 -5.28
C SER A 163 10.26 6.17 -5.28
N TYR A 164 9.68 6.67 -4.19
CA TYR A 164 9.53 8.11 -4.00
C TYR A 164 10.81 8.70 -3.41
N ARG A 165 11.09 9.96 -3.73
CA ARG A 165 12.28 10.65 -3.25
C ARG A 165 12.27 10.76 -1.73
N LEU A 166 13.38 10.49 -1.10
CA LEU A 166 13.54 10.46 0.34
C LEU A 166 13.05 11.76 1.01
N GLY A 167 13.41 12.93 0.46
CA GLY A 167 12.96 14.22 0.98
C GLY A 167 11.45 14.43 0.91
N ASP A 168 10.78 13.86 -0.09
CA ASP A 168 9.32 13.94 -0.24
C ASP A 168 8.63 13.10 0.84
N ILE A 169 9.15 11.88 1.08
CA ILE A 169 8.66 11.01 2.15
C ILE A 169 8.82 11.66 3.52
N VAL A 170 9.99 12.26 3.80
CA VAL A 170 10.23 12.98 5.07
C VAL A 170 9.26 14.15 5.24
N ARG A 171 8.98 14.91 4.17
CA ARG A 171 7.96 15.98 4.21
C ARG A 171 6.56 15.41 4.49
N GLN A 172 6.21 14.28 3.89
CA GLN A 172 4.93 13.63 4.18
C GLN A 172 4.84 13.18 5.63
N VAL A 173 5.89 12.55 6.18
CA VAL A 173 5.94 12.16 7.59
C VAL A 173 5.72 13.38 8.49
N LYS A 174 6.39 14.51 8.22
CA LYS A 174 6.18 15.74 9.00
C LYS A 174 4.74 16.24 8.96
N ARG A 175 4.05 16.15 7.80
CA ARG A 175 2.63 16.48 7.68
C ARG A 175 1.76 15.56 8.52
N GLU A 176 1.98 14.22 8.44
CA GLU A 176 1.23 13.26 9.26
C GLU A 176 1.38 13.56 10.76
N LEU A 177 2.59 13.92 11.20
CA LEU A 177 2.85 14.27 12.59
C LEU A 177 2.19 15.61 13.00
N ALA A 178 2.24 16.62 12.12
CA ALA A 178 1.58 17.91 12.35
C ALA A 178 0.06 17.76 12.46
N ASP A 179 -0.52 16.80 11.73
CA ASP A 179 -1.94 16.45 11.80
C ASP A 179 -2.30 15.57 13.02
N GLY A 180 -1.34 15.28 13.90
CA GLY A 180 -1.57 14.61 15.17
C GLY A 180 -1.22 13.13 15.23
N CYS A 181 -0.75 12.50 14.13
CA CYS A 181 -0.31 11.11 14.15
C CYS A 181 0.81 10.88 15.17
N LYS A 182 0.78 9.71 15.82
CA LYS A 182 1.79 9.26 16.80
C LYS A 182 2.56 8.03 16.31
N GLU A 183 2.08 7.41 15.27
CA GLU A 183 2.68 6.24 14.66
C GLU A 183 2.75 6.43 13.13
N ILE A 184 3.90 6.15 12.56
CA ILE A 184 4.15 6.23 11.11
C ILE A 184 4.43 4.84 10.57
N TRP A 185 3.63 4.41 9.62
CA TRP A 185 3.83 3.15 8.91
C TRP A 185 4.48 3.40 7.55
N LEU A 186 5.76 3.07 7.41
CA LEU A 186 6.42 3.05 6.11
C LEU A 186 5.94 1.82 5.34
N SER A 187 5.19 2.03 4.28
CA SER A 187 4.50 0.98 3.53
C SER A 187 4.89 0.97 2.07
N SER A 188 5.00 -0.22 1.49
CA SER A 188 5.17 -0.43 0.05
C SER A 188 4.81 -1.87 -0.31
N THR A 189 4.93 -2.24 -1.57
CA THR A 189 4.86 -3.64 -1.99
C THR A 189 5.98 -4.47 -1.37
N ASP A 190 7.18 -3.90 -1.30
CA ASP A 190 8.38 -4.48 -0.67
C ASP A 190 9.32 -3.36 -0.23
N ASN A 191 9.39 -3.12 1.09
CA ASN A 191 10.28 -2.07 1.62
C ASN A 191 11.77 -2.42 1.44
N GLY A 192 12.12 -3.70 1.31
CA GLY A 192 13.50 -4.15 1.16
C GLY A 192 14.17 -3.67 -0.14
N CYS A 193 13.39 -3.41 -1.18
CA CYS A 193 13.91 -2.89 -2.45
C CYS A 193 13.78 -1.37 -2.59
N TYR A 194 13.25 -0.67 -1.59
CA TYR A 194 13.14 0.79 -1.65
C TYR A 194 14.49 1.45 -2.00
N GLY A 195 14.43 2.38 -2.93
CA GLY A 195 15.56 3.23 -3.32
C GLY A 195 16.54 2.62 -4.31
N LEU A 196 16.39 1.32 -4.69
CA LEU A 196 17.28 0.67 -5.64
C LEU A 196 17.26 1.32 -7.02
N ASP A 197 16.13 1.88 -7.41
CA ASP A 197 15.89 2.58 -8.67
C ASP A 197 16.32 4.05 -8.66
N ILE A 198 16.56 4.62 -7.48
CA ILE A 198 16.92 6.05 -7.30
C ILE A 198 18.22 6.27 -6.51
N GLY A 199 19.04 5.21 -6.32
CA GLY A 199 20.37 5.31 -5.71
C GLY A 199 20.39 5.54 -4.19
N THR A 200 19.34 5.08 -3.47
CA THR A 200 19.27 5.14 -2.00
C THR A 200 18.85 3.78 -1.42
N ASP A 201 18.53 3.72 -0.13
CA ASP A 201 18.08 2.50 0.54
C ASP A 201 17.14 2.77 1.73
N LEU A 202 16.48 1.72 2.19
CA LEU A 202 15.57 1.78 3.33
C LEU A 202 16.23 2.24 4.65
N PRO A 203 17.44 1.78 5.02
CA PRO A 203 18.14 2.29 6.20
C PRO A 203 18.34 3.81 6.18
N SER A 204 18.74 4.38 5.05
CA SER A 204 18.92 5.83 4.88
C SER A 204 17.62 6.58 5.11
N LEU A 205 16.50 6.05 4.60
CA LEU A 205 15.18 6.62 4.85
C LEU A 205 14.78 6.55 6.33
N ILE A 206 14.91 5.38 6.96
CA ILE A 206 14.58 5.20 8.39
C ILE A 206 15.39 6.19 9.24
N ASN A 207 16.68 6.32 8.98
CA ASN A 207 17.55 7.22 9.73
C ASN A 207 17.11 8.68 9.59
N GLN A 208 16.76 9.15 8.38
CA GLN A 208 16.28 10.52 8.19
C GLN A 208 14.90 10.76 8.84
N VAL A 209 13.98 9.81 8.72
CA VAL A 209 12.69 9.89 9.40
C VAL A 209 12.87 9.95 10.92
N SER A 210 13.79 9.15 11.46
CA SER A 210 14.07 9.10 12.91
C SER A 210 14.70 10.38 13.46
N GLN A 211 15.32 11.22 12.61
CA GLN A 211 15.86 12.52 13.01
C GLN A 211 14.80 13.61 13.21
N ILE A 212 13.57 13.41 12.77
CA ILE A 212 12.46 14.33 13.02
C ILE A 212 12.27 14.46 14.54
N PRO A 213 12.26 15.69 15.14
CA PRO A 213 12.38 15.85 16.60
C PRO A 213 11.15 15.42 17.41
N GLU A 214 9.97 15.31 16.76
CA GLU A 214 8.71 14.96 17.40
C GLU A 214 8.75 13.55 18.01
N LYS A 215 7.90 13.31 19.04
CA LYS A 215 7.72 11.98 19.64
C LYS A 215 6.73 11.16 18.85
N PHE A 216 7.20 10.10 18.21
CA PHE A 216 6.39 9.15 17.43
C PHE A 216 7.10 7.82 17.30
N LYS A 217 6.39 6.81 16.80
CA LYS A 217 6.95 5.50 16.47
C LYS A 217 6.90 5.23 14.96
N VAL A 218 7.88 4.49 14.46
CA VAL A 218 7.99 4.09 13.06
C VAL A 218 7.84 2.58 12.96
N ARG A 219 6.86 2.12 12.18
CA ARG A 219 6.70 0.73 11.78
C ARG A 219 7.21 0.55 10.35
N VAL A 220 8.14 -0.37 10.17
CA VAL A 220 8.65 -0.75 8.84
C VAL A 220 7.79 -1.88 8.29
N GLY A 221 7.29 -1.72 7.08
CA GLY A 221 6.49 -2.71 6.39
C GLY A 221 7.28 -3.94 5.94
N MET A 222 6.64 -4.80 5.16
CA MET A 222 7.18 -6.07 4.69
C MET A 222 8.44 -5.89 3.85
N MET A 223 9.42 -6.79 4.05
CA MET A 223 10.66 -6.87 3.29
C MET A 223 10.90 -8.30 2.79
N ASN A 224 11.23 -8.45 1.51
CA ASN A 224 11.63 -9.74 0.97
C ASN A 224 13.06 -10.08 1.44
N PRO A 225 13.30 -11.31 1.94
CA PRO A 225 14.62 -11.77 2.37
C PRO A 225 15.72 -11.59 1.31
N MET A 226 15.40 -11.59 0.01
CA MET A 226 16.39 -11.45 -1.07
C MET A 226 17.14 -10.11 -1.04
N PHE A 227 16.51 -9.03 -0.58
CA PHE A 227 17.14 -7.70 -0.50
C PHE A 227 17.90 -7.48 0.82
N MET A 228 17.63 -8.29 1.85
CA MET A 228 18.20 -8.13 3.19
C MET A 228 19.73 -8.24 3.25
N PRO A 229 20.41 -9.15 2.54
CA PRO A 229 21.88 -9.21 2.59
C PRO A 229 22.58 -7.91 2.31
N ARG A 230 22.04 -7.11 1.37
CA ARG A 230 22.59 -5.81 0.96
C ARG A 230 22.49 -4.75 2.05
N ILE A 231 21.35 -4.67 2.74
CA ILE A 231 21.04 -3.56 3.66
C ILE A 231 21.13 -3.96 5.13
N ARG A 232 21.27 -5.24 5.45
CA ARG A 232 21.10 -5.82 6.79
C ARG A 232 21.86 -5.10 7.90
N ASN A 233 23.14 -4.81 7.71
CA ASN A 233 23.98 -4.22 8.77
C ASN A 233 23.53 -2.78 9.09
N ASN A 234 23.21 -1.99 8.08
CA ASN A 234 22.71 -0.64 8.24
C ASN A 234 21.27 -0.65 8.79
N LEU A 235 20.47 -1.62 8.36
CA LEU A 235 19.10 -1.80 8.86
C LEU A 235 19.11 -2.16 10.36
N LEU A 236 19.99 -3.06 10.81
CA LEU A 236 20.18 -3.37 12.23
C LEU A 236 20.49 -2.11 13.05
N LYS A 237 21.39 -1.24 12.55
CA LYS A 237 21.70 0.05 13.21
C LYS A 237 20.48 0.98 13.25
N SER A 238 19.70 1.05 12.16
CA SER A 238 18.48 1.87 12.14
C SER A 238 17.43 1.39 13.15
N PHE A 239 17.34 0.08 13.42
CA PHE A 239 16.44 -0.49 14.41
C PHE A 239 16.90 -0.30 15.88
N GLU A 240 18.13 0.19 16.12
CA GLU A 240 18.59 0.62 17.45
C GLU A 240 17.91 1.92 17.91
N ASN A 241 17.37 2.71 16.97
CA ASN A 241 16.68 3.96 17.30
C ASN A 241 15.36 3.67 18.02
N ASP A 242 15.15 4.32 19.15
CA ASP A 242 13.95 4.11 20.00
C ASP A 242 12.64 4.46 19.32
N LYS A 243 12.66 5.26 18.25
CA LYS A 243 11.47 5.54 17.45
C LYS A 243 11.04 4.37 16.57
N VAL A 244 11.93 3.43 16.25
CA VAL A 244 11.63 2.30 15.37
C VAL A 244 11.09 1.14 16.18
N PHE A 245 9.90 0.64 15.81
CA PHE A 245 9.40 -0.58 16.42
C PHE A 245 10.34 -1.75 16.13
N ARG A 246 10.68 -2.51 17.16
CA ARG A 246 11.45 -3.77 17.03
C ARG A 246 10.57 -4.88 16.48
N PHE A 247 10.06 -4.67 15.27
CA PHE A 247 9.19 -5.57 14.55
C PHE A 247 9.70 -5.77 13.13
N LEU A 248 10.05 -7.01 12.79
CA LEU A 248 10.58 -7.39 11.48
C LEU A 248 9.57 -8.25 10.72
N HIS A 249 9.01 -7.70 9.64
CA HIS A 249 8.10 -8.43 8.76
C HIS A 249 8.85 -8.94 7.54
N VAL A 250 9.31 -10.18 7.60
CA VAL A 250 10.11 -10.83 6.55
C VAL A 250 9.51 -12.21 6.23
N PRO A 251 8.63 -12.34 5.24
CA PRO A 251 7.99 -13.59 4.91
C PRO A 251 8.93 -14.53 4.16
N VAL A 252 9.20 -15.71 4.72
CA VAL A 252 10.05 -16.74 4.10
C VAL A 252 9.36 -17.43 2.92
N GLN A 253 8.06 -17.59 2.96
CA GLN A 253 7.16 -18.27 2.01
C GLN A 253 7.25 -19.81 2.06
N SER A 254 8.44 -20.41 2.13
CA SER A 254 8.63 -21.85 2.23
C SER A 254 9.90 -22.21 3.01
N GLY A 255 9.88 -23.35 3.69
CA GLY A 255 11.06 -23.98 4.31
C GLY A 255 11.90 -24.83 3.35
N SER A 256 11.55 -24.90 2.06
CA SER A 256 12.23 -25.66 1.03
C SER A 256 12.89 -24.75 -0.01
N ASN A 257 14.20 -24.87 -0.21
CA ASN A 257 14.92 -24.11 -1.24
C ASN A 257 14.42 -24.45 -2.66
N ASN A 258 14.01 -25.69 -2.90
CA ASN A 258 13.43 -26.09 -4.18
C ASN A 258 12.12 -25.34 -4.47
N VAL A 259 11.22 -25.25 -3.48
CA VAL A 259 9.97 -24.47 -3.59
C VAL A 259 10.26 -22.98 -3.78
N LEU A 260 11.18 -22.40 -2.99
CA LEU A 260 11.59 -21.00 -3.12
C LEU A 260 12.12 -20.68 -4.52
N ASN A 261 12.88 -21.61 -5.11
CA ASN A 261 13.39 -21.46 -6.47
C ASN A 261 12.25 -21.46 -7.53
N HIS A 262 11.30 -22.40 -7.43
CA HIS A 262 10.11 -22.41 -8.30
C HIS A 262 9.23 -21.15 -8.13
N MET A 263 9.16 -20.61 -6.91
CA MET A 263 8.48 -19.35 -6.61
C MET A 263 9.27 -18.13 -7.09
N LYS A 264 10.50 -18.26 -7.61
CA LYS A 264 11.40 -17.16 -7.96
C LYS A 264 11.62 -16.16 -6.82
N ARG A 265 11.79 -16.67 -5.57
CA ARG A 265 11.93 -15.81 -4.38
C ARG A 265 13.29 -15.10 -4.27
N GLY A 266 14.30 -15.51 -5.01
CA GLY A 266 15.63 -14.89 -5.01
C GLY A 266 16.40 -14.98 -3.69
N HIS A 267 15.99 -15.86 -2.76
CA HIS A 267 16.69 -16.14 -1.50
C HIS A 267 16.55 -17.61 -1.12
N THR A 268 17.41 -18.07 -0.20
CA THR A 268 17.34 -19.40 0.40
C THR A 268 16.79 -19.36 1.82
N VAL A 269 16.46 -20.54 2.36
CA VAL A 269 16.06 -20.69 3.77
C VAL A 269 17.19 -20.22 4.70
N GLU A 270 18.45 -20.46 4.33
CA GLU A 270 19.64 -20.03 5.09
C GLU A 270 19.78 -18.51 5.12
N THR A 271 19.49 -17.83 4.00
CA THR A 271 19.42 -16.36 3.93
C THR A 271 18.43 -15.82 4.94
N PHE A 272 17.21 -16.37 4.95
CA PHE A 272 16.18 -16.00 5.92
C PHE A 272 16.59 -16.26 7.36
N ARG A 273 17.08 -17.49 7.67
CA ARG A 273 17.54 -17.86 9.01
C ARG A 273 18.66 -16.95 9.51
N ASN A 274 19.59 -16.58 8.64
CA ASN A 274 20.70 -15.67 8.97
C ASN A 274 20.19 -14.27 9.34
N VAL A 275 19.21 -13.74 8.59
CA VAL A 275 18.57 -12.45 8.92
C VAL A 275 17.94 -12.53 10.32
N VAL A 276 17.07 -13.51 10.57
CA VAL A 276 16.36 -13.66 11.85
C VAL A 276 17.35 -13.83 13.01
N ARG A 277 18.38 -14.67 12.85
CA ARG A 277 19.41 -14.90 13.88
C ARG A 277 20.12 -13.59 14.25
N LYS A 278 20.51 -12.78 13.26
CA LYS A 278 21.23 -11.52 13.54
C LYS A 278 20.35 -10.49 14.23
N PHE A 279 19.08 -10.40 13.88
CA PHE A 279 18.15 -9.49 14.57
C PHE A 279 17.90 -9.97 16.01
N ARG A 280 17.66 -11.28 16.23
CA ARG A 280 17.48 -11.86 17.58
C ARG A 280 18.73 -11.74 18.46
N ALA A 281 19.92 -11.85 17.88
CA ALA A 281 21.18 -11.66 18.62
C ALA A 281 21.44 -10.21 19.01
N LYS A 282 20.82 -9.25 18.31
CA LYS A 282 21.03 -7.81 18.56
C LYS A 282 20.00 -7.25 19.54
N PHE A 283 18.80 -7.81 19.58
CA PHE A 283 17.69 -7.29 20.39
C PHE A 283 17.10 -8.40 21.28
N ASP A 284 17.00 -8.15 22.58
CA ASP A 284 16.51 -9.14 23.58
C ASP A 284 15.02 -9.47 23.38
N SER A 285 14.24 -8.52 22.86
CA SER A 285 12.82 -8.68 22.53
C SER A 285 12.57 -8.27 21.08
N PHE A 286 12.28 -9.27 20.24
CA PHE A 286 12.08 -9.04 18.81
C PHE A 286 10.98 -9.96 18.27
#